data_6c6610a43a7a3cec31dfcc97c6ae646c
#
_entry.id   6c6610a43a7a3cec31dfcc97c6ae646c
#
_cell.length_a   1.000
_cell.length_b   1.000
_cell.length_c   1.000
_cell.angle_alpha   90.00
_cell.angle_beta   90.00
_cell.angle_gamma   90.00
#
_symmetry.space_group_name_H-M   'P 1'
#
loop_
_entity.id
_entity.type
_entity.pdbx_description
1 polymer ?
#
loop_
_entity_poly.entity_id
_entity_poly.type
_entity_poly.pdbx_seq_one_letter_code
_entity_poly.pdbx_strand_id
1 'polypeptide(L)'
;MGSATSKKSLLSKKVIILLVSLILTGIVMRVLSPAKKLDSRLYYTFEQATLYLEGLTEIEKQNYFYGELFDFWFMVNYTWLLFLAFRKFVPNKKYVVVAFGPGILDLFETGLITHYLNSREFNSAYQFLPAISFFKWLLGFLIFLYLVRKIIFWRRANY
;
A
#
# COMPACT_ATOMS: atom_id res chain seq x y z
N MET A 1 15.29 -22.89 -30.82
CA MET A 1 15.74 -22.79 -29.42
C MET A 1 15.93 -21.36 -28.88
N GLY A 2 15.26 -20.32 -29.43
CA GLY A 2 15.58 -18.91 -29.18
C GLY A 2 14.54 -18.07 -28.37
N SER A 3 13.46 -18.63 -27.80
CA SER A 3 12.38 -17.79 -27.24
C SER A 3 12.26 -17.77 -25.68
N ALA A 4 12.92 -18.67 -24.97
CA ALA A 4 12.76 -18.77 -23.51
C ALA A 4 13.52 -17.69 -22.70
N THR A 5 14.64 -17.19 -23.22
CA THR A 5 15.49 -16.18 -22.56
C THR A 5 14.88 -14.78 -22.57
N SER A 6 14.14 -14.43 -23.64
CA SER A 6 13.49 -13.11 -23.78
C SER A 6 12.38 -12.87 -22.76
N LYS A 7 11.58 -13.89 -22.40
CA LYS A 7 10.49 -13.74 -21.43
C LYS A 7 10.98 -13.53 -19.98
N LYS A 8 12.10 -14.14 -19.58
CA LYS A 8 12.68 -13.91 -18.24
C LYS A 8 13.18 -12.48 -18.06
N SER A 9 13.79 -11.91 -19.07
CA SER A 9 14.31 -10.53 -19.08
C SER A 9 13.17 -9.50 -18.92
N LEU A 10 12.03 -9.68 -19.60
CA LEU A 10 10.92 -8.73 -19.57
C LEU A 10 10.26 -8.63 -18.19
N LEU A 11 10.10 -9.76 -17.49
CA LEU A 11 9.53 -9.79 -16.12
C LEU A 11 10.45 -9.09 -15.12
N SER A 12 11.77 -9.28 -15.25
CA SER A 12 12.73 -8.61 -14.39
C SER A 12 12.74 -7.08 -14.58
N LYS A 13 12.66 -6.59 -15.83
CA LYS A 13 12.56 -5.16 -16.14
C LYS A 13 11.30 -4.51 -15.54
N LYS A 14 10.14 -5.16 -15.66
CA LYS A 14 8.88 -4.67 -15.06
C LYS A 14 8.99 -4.55 -13.54
N VAL A 15 9.56 -5.55 -12.88
CA VAL A 15 9.76 -5.53 -11.42
C VAL A 15 10.71 -4.40 -11.01
N ILE A 16 11.80 -4.19 -11.76
CA ILE A 16 12.74 -3.08 -11.48
C ILE A 16 12.04 -1.72 -11.62
N ILE A 17 11.27 -1.52 -12.69
CA ILE A 17 10.51 -0.27 -12.90
C ILE A 17 9.55 -0.02 -11.75
N LEU A 18 8.79 -1.03 -11.32
CA LEU A 18 7.85 -0.91 -10.19
C LEU A 18 8.57 -0.59 -8.88
N LEU A 19 9.73 -1.21 -8.62
CA LEU A 19 10.52 -0.93 -7.42
C LEU A 19 11.07 0.51 -7.43
N VAL A 20 11.59 0.97 -8.56
CA VAL A 20 12.07 2.35 -8.71
C VAL A 20 10.91 3.33 -8.53
N SER A 21 9.77 3.09 -9.16
CA SER A 21 8.56 3.91 -9.00
C SER A 21 8.11 3.95 -7.54
N LEU A 22 8.12 2.80 -6.83
CA LEU A 22 7.76 2.71 -5.42
C LEU A 22 8.69 3.53 -4.52
N ILE A 23 10.00 3.46 -4.77
CA ILE A 23 10.98 4.26 -4.03
C ILE A 23 10.76 5.75 -4.27
N LEU A 24 10.62 6.15 -5.53
CA LEU A 24 10.42 7.56 -5.88
C LEU A 24 9.13 8.13 -5.27
N THR A 25 8.00 7.40 -5.39
CA THR A 25 6.74 7.83 -4.78
C THR A 25 6.84 7.90 -3.26
N GLY A 26 7.50 6.94 -2.62
CA GLY A 26 7.75 6.95 -1.18
C GLY A 26 8.57 8.17 -0.72
N ILE A 27 9.59 8.56 -1.50
CA ILE A 27 10.39 9.77 -1.23
C ILE A 27 9.51 11.03 -1.33
N VAL A 28 8.73 11.16 -2.42
CA VAL A 28 7.83 12.31 -2.62
C VAL A 28 6.82 12.41 -1.49
N MET A 29 6.17 11.30 -1.12
CA MET A 29 5.24 11.25 0.01
C MET A 29 5.91 11.68 1.31
N ARG A 30 7.15 11.26 1.56
CA ARG A 30 7.88 11.64 2.77
C ARG A 30 8.19 13.13 2.83
N VAL A 31 8.43 13.75 1.70
CA VAL A 31 8.71 15.21 1.60
C VAL A 31 7.44 16.04 1.77
N LEU A 32 6.34 15.60 1.13
CA LEU A 32 5.06 16.34 1.17
C LEU A 32 4.28 16.13 2.46
N SER A 33 4.46 15.00 3.13
CA SER A 33 3.60 14.64 4.25
C SER A 33 4.06 15.24 5.56
N PRO A 34 3.12 15.60 6.46
CA PRO A 34 3.44 15.97 7.84
C PRO A 34 4.17 14.81 8.53
N ALA A 35 4.96 15.14 9.55
CA ALA A 35 5.92 14.23 10.18
C ALA A 35 5.32 12.93 10.75
N LYS A 36 4.01 12.86 10.97
CA LYS A 36 3.30 11.70 11.55
C LYS A 36 1.96 11.48 10.85
N LYS A 37 1.98 11.06 9.59
CA LYS A 37 0.77 10.67 8.87
C LYS A 37 -0.08 9.67 9.64
N LEU A 38 -1.40 9.81 9.52
CA LEU A 38 -2.38 8.94 10.16
C LEU A 38 -2.29 7.50 9.60
N ASP A 39 -2.27 7.37 8.28
CA ASP A 39 -2.18 6.13 7.52
C ASP A 39 -0.90 5.32 7.75
N SER A 40 0.17 5.96 8.28
CA SER A 40 1.42 5.30 8.65
C SER A 40 1.39 4.66 10.05
N ARG A 41 0.33 4.86 10.81
CA ARG A 41 0.18 4.30 12.16
C ARG A 41 -0.45 2.92 12.09
N LEU A 42 0.08 1.97 12.86
CA LEU A 42 -0.48 0.62 12.96
C LEU A 42 -1.86 0.59 13.61
N TYR A 43 -2.09 1.51 14.55
CA TYR A 43 -3.35 1.60 15.29
C TYR A 43 -3.55 3.05 15.78
N TYR A 44 -4.79 3.49 15.76
CA TYR A 44 -5.28 4.72 16.36
C TYR A 44 -6.79 4.59 16.62
N THR A 45 -7.33 5.45 17.49
CA THR A 45 -8.78 5.55 17.70
C THR A 45 -9.40 6.57 16.78
N PHE A 46 -10.72 6.54 16.62
CA PHE A 46 -11.44 7.56 15.85
C PHE A 46 -11.20 8.97 16.43
N GLU A 47 -11.24 9.11 17.75
CA GLU A 47 -10.96 10.38 18.43
C GLU A 47 -9.54 10.90 18.13
N GLN A 48 -8.53 10.02 18.17
CA GLN A 48 -7.16 10.39 17.82
C GLN A 48 -7.03 10.81 16.35
N ALA A 49 -7.78 10.17 15.45
CA ALA A 49 -7.80 10.55 14.04
C ALA A 49 -8.42 11.95 13.85
N THR A 50 -9.55 12.19 14.51
CA THR A 50 -10.25 13.48 14.46
C THR A 50 -9.37 14.60 14.99
N LEU A 51 -8.84 14.46 16.21
CA LEU A 51 -7.95 15.46 16.82
C LEU A 51 -6.72 15.74 15.96
N TYR A 52 -6.15 14.69 15.34
CA TYR A 52 -5.00 14.85 14.46
C TYR A 52 -5.36 15.67 13.21
N LEU A 53 -6.44 15.28 12.51
CA LEU A 53 -6.84 15.94 11.26
C LEU A 53 -7.32 17.37 11.48
N GLU A 54 -8.04 17.65 12.57
CA GLU A 54 -8.47 19.01 12.94
C GLU A 54 -7.30 19.88 13.35
N GLY A 55 -6.31 19.32 14.06
CA GLY A 55 -5.13 20.03 14.53
C GLY A 55 -4.12 20.42 13.44
N LEU A 56 -4.27 19.94 12.21
CA LEU A 56 -3.41 20.32 11.09
C LEU A 56 -3.68 21.77 10.65
N THR A 57 -2.61 22.52 10.42
CA THR A 57 -2.68 23.83 9.76
C THR A 57 -3.16 23.69 8.32
N GLU A 58 -3.63 24.76 7.70
CA GLU A 58 -4.11 24.70 6.29
C GLU A 58 -2.99 24.30 5.32
N ILE A 59 -1.75 24.72 5.58
CA ILE A 59 -0.59 24.31 4.78
C ILE A 59 -0.32 22.81 4.94
N GLU A 60 -0.39 22.28 6.16
CA GLU A 60 -0.22 20.84 6.41
C GLU A 60 -1.33 20.00 5.79
N LYS A 61 -2.59 20.48 5.85
CA LYS A 61 -3.73 19.82 5.19
C LYS A 61 -3.54 19.77 3.68
N GLN A 62 -3.10 20.87 3.07
CA GLN A 62 -2.82 20.91 1.64
C GLN A 62 -1.67 19.97 1.24
N ASN A 63 -0.58 20.00 1.99
CA ASN A 63 0.55 19.12 1.76
C ASN A 63 0.17 17.64 1.97
N TYR A 64 -0.66 17.35 2.99
CA TYR A 64 -1.17 16.00 3.23
C TYR A 64 -2.04 15.54 2.06
N PHE A 65 -2.94 16.39 1.57
CA PHE A 65 -3.78 16.08 0.41
C PHE A 65 -2.94 15.71 -0.81
N TYR A 66 -1.91 16.47 -1.15
CA TYR A 66 -0.99 16.11 -2.24
C TYR A 66 -0.23 14.80 -1.93
N GLY A 67 0.17 14.59 -0.69
CA GLY A 67 0.78 13.34 -0.26
C GLY A 67 -0.12 12.13 -0.50
N GLU A 68 -1.43 12.23 -0.22
CA GLU A 68 -2.41 11.18 -0.47
C GLU A 68 -2.61 10.88 -1.97
N LEU A 69 -2.49 11.87 -2.85
CA LEU A 69 -2.51 11.62 -4.30
C LEU A 69 -1.32 10.77 -4.76
N PHE A 70 -0.14 10.99 -4.17
CA PHE A 70 1.02 10.13 -4.41
C PHE A 70 0.90 8.77 -3.73
N ASP A 71 0.21 8.69 -2.59
CA ASP A 71 -0.08 7.43 -1.90
C ASP A 71 -0.95 6.51 -2.76
N PHE A 72 -1.92 7.05 -3.48
CA PHE A 72 -2.69 6.29 -4.47
C PHE A 72 -1.78 5.61 -5.50
N TRP A 73 -0.78 6.33 -6.03
CA TRP A 73 0.17 5.76 -6.98
C TRP A 73 1.10 4.73 -6.33
N PHE A 74 1.53 4.97 -5.10
CA PHE A 74 2.31 4.03 -4.30
C PHE A 74 1.53 2.73 -4.08
N MET A 75 0.25 2.83 -3.72
CA MET A 75 -0.67 1.71 -3.54
C MET A 75 -0.79 0.85 -4.82
N VAL A 76 -0.97 1.46 -5.98
CA VAL A 76 -1.02 0.75 -7.26
C VAL A 76 0.27 -0.03 -7.51
N ASN A 77 1.43 0.59 -7.27
CA ASN A 77 2.74 -0.04 -7.46
C ASN A 77 2.96 -1.25 -6.53
N TYR A 78 2.73 -1.11 -5.22
CA TYR A 78 2.96 -2.23 -4.30
C TYR A 78 1.95 -3.36 -4.49
N THR A 79 0.69 -3.04 -4.79
CA THR A 79 -0.34 -4.05 -5.08
C THR A 79 0.05 -4.86 -6.31
N TRP A 80 0.57 -4.20 -7.35
CA TRP A 80 1.05 -4.88 -8.54
C TRP A 80 2.27 -5.76 -8.27
N LEU A 81 3.20 -5.32 -7.43
CA LEU A 81 4.34 -6.13 -6.98
C LEU A 81 3.89 -7.36 -6.20
N LEU A 82 2.93 -7.22 -5.28
CA LEU A 82 2.32 -8.34 -4.55
C LEU A 82 1.67 -9.33 -5.53
N PHE A 83 0.88 -8.84 -6.48
CA PHE A 83 0.28 -9.67 -7.51
C PHE A 83 1.32 -10.48 -8.30
N LEU A 84 2.41 -9.85 -8.75
CA LEU A 84 3.50 -10.54 -9.46
C LEU A 84 4.19 -11.58 -8.58
N ALA A 85 4.42 -11.26 -7.30
CA ALA A 85 4.99 -12.21 -6.33
C ALA A 85 4.09 -13.42 -6.10
N PHE A 86 2.78 -13.20 -5.91
CA PHE A 86 1.81 -14.30 -5.78
C PHE A 86 1.79 -15.19 -7.04
N ARG A 87 1.74 -14.59 -8.22
CA ARG A 87 1.78 -15.36 -9.48
C ARG A 87 3.02 -16.21 -9.62
N LYS A 88 4.15 -15.78 -9.07
CA LYS A 88 5.43 -16.49 -9.16
C LYS A 88 5.59 -17.58 -8.12
N PHE A 89 5.23 -17.30 -6.87
CA PHE A 89 5.57 -18.16 -5.72
C PHE A 89 4.40 -18.96 -5.15
N VAL A 90 3.16 -18.62 -5.53
CA VAL A 90 1.96 -19.30 -5.03
C VAL A 90 1.41 -20.26 -6.10
N PRO A 91 1.43 -21.59 -5.85
CA PRO A 91 1.00 -22.57 -6.84
C PRO A 91 -0.46 -22.44 -7.24
N ASN A 92 -1.34 -22.21 -6.25
CA ASN A 92 -2.77 -22.08 -6.49
C ASN A 92 -3.12 -20.63 -6.87
N LYS A 93 -3.43 -20.44 -8.15
CA LYS A 93 -3.74 -19.11 -8.71
C LYS A 93 -5.00 -18.46 -8.15
N LYS A 94 -5.89 -19.21 -7.49
CA LYS A 94 -7.07 -18.63 -6.82
C LYS A 94 -6.68 -17.68 -5.68
N TYR A 95 -5.55 -17.92 -5.03
CA TYR A 95 -5.06 -17.03 -3.95
C TYR A 95 -4.39 -15.75 -4.45
N VAL A 96 -4.19 -15.59 -5.76
CA VAL A 96 -3.60 -14.37 -6.31
C VAL A 96 -4.49 -13.14 -6.03
N VAL A 97 -5.80 -13.35 -5.92
CA VAL A 97 -6.76 -12.28 -5.57
C VAL A 97 -6.48 -11.68 -4.18
N VAL A 98 -5.92 -12.45 -3.24
CA VAL A 98 -5.57 -11.98 -1.90
C VAL A 98 -4.52 -10.85 -1.94
N ALA A 99 -3.69 -10.81 -2.99
CA ALA A 99 -2.71 -9.75 -3.17
C ALA A 99 -3.32 -8.34 -3.29
N PHE A 100 -4.59 -8.24 -3.68
CA PHE A 100 -5.30 -6.96 -3.80
C PHE A 100 -5.89 -6.46 -2.47
N GLY A 101 -6.02 -7.34 -1.47
CA GLY A 101 -6.67 -7.02 -0.20
C GLY A 101 -6.10 -5.77 0.50
N PRO A 102 -4.78 -5.68 0.75
CA PRO A 102 -4.19 -4.48 1.36
C PRO A 102 -4.42 -3.23 0.52
N GLY A 103 -4.30 -3.31 -0.81
CA GLY A 103 -4.53 -2.18 -1.70
C GLY A 103 -5.98 -1.68 -1.70
N ILE A 104 -6.95 -2.58 -1.58
CA ILE A 104 -8.37 -2.20 -1.45
C ILE A 104 -8.62 -1.47 -0.13
N LEU A 105 -8.09 -1.98 0.98
CA LEU A 105 -8.21 -1.31 2.28
C LEU A 105 -7.52 0.05 2.28
N ASP A 106 -6.35 0.14 1.67
CA ASP A 106 -5.60 1.39 1.51
C ASP A 106 -6.36 2.41 0.67
N LEU A 107 -7.01 1.97 -0.41
CA LEU A 107 -7.87 2.81 -1.24
C LEU A 107 -9.02 3.43 -0.42
N PHE A 108 -9.66 2.67 0.46
CA PHE A 108 -10.72 3.18 1.33
C PHE A 108 -10.16 4.17 2.36
N GLU A 109 -9.02 3.87 2.98
CA GLU A 109 -8.37 4.76 3.96
C GLU A 109 -7.98 6.09 3.31
N THR A 110 -7.21 6.04 2.23
CA THR A 110 -6.78 7.22 1.46
C THR A 110 -7.98 8.02 0.95
N GLY A 111 -9.03 7.34 0.47
CA GLY A 111 -10.27 7.99 0.02
C GLY A 111 -10.98 8.76 1.13
N LEU A 112 -11.11 8.19 2.33
CA LEU A 112 -11.70 8.88 3.47
C LEU A 112 -10.85 10.08 3.91
N ILE A 113 -9.54 9.90 4.07
CA ILE A 113 -8.62 10.99 4.46
C ILE A 113 -8.68 12.12 3.44
N THR A 114 -8.58 11.82 2.15
CA THR A 114 -8.64 12.80 1.06
C THR A 114 -9.97 13.54 1.04
N HIS A 115 -11.08 12.81 1.25
CA HIS A 115 -12.40 13.43 1.35
C HIS A 115 -12.46 14.46 2.50
N TYR A 116 -11.99 14.10 3.70
CA TYR A 116 -11.94 15.05 4.82
C TYR A 116 -11.05 16.27 4.49
N LEU A 117 -9.85 16.03 3.96
CA LEU A 117 -8.92 17.13 3.64
C LEU A 117 -9.51 18.13 2.63
N ASN A 118 -10.44 17.69 1.80
CA ASN A 118 -11.13 18.54 0.82
C ASN A 118 -12.42 19.17 1.38
N SER A 119 -13.32 18.39 1.99
CA SER A 119 -14.63 18.84 2.46
C SER A 119 -14.62 19.51 3.84
N ARG A 120 -13.61 19.17 4.68
CA ARG A 120 -13.52 19.57 6.09
C ARG A 120 -14.66 19.02 6.97
N GLU A 121 -15.38 18.04 6.48
CA GLU A 121 -16.53 17.45 7.16
C GLU A 121 -16.30 15.97 7.46
N PHE A 122 -16.62 15.55 8.69
CA PHE A 122 -16.68 14.16 9.05
C PHE A 122 -18.08 13.59 8.78
N ASN A 123 -18.14 12.45 8.16
CA ASN A 123 -19.35 11.66 8.03
C ASN A 123 -19.24 10.34 8.83
N SER A 124 -20.31 9.56 8.91
CA SER A 124 -20.33 8.31 9.66
C SER A 124 -19.30 7.26 9.20
N ALA A 125 -18.84 7.34 7.95
CA ALA A 125 -17.85 6.39 7.41
C ALA A 125 -16.47 6.52 8.08
N TYR A 126 -16.14 7.69 8.65
CA TYR A 126 -14.85 7.88 9.33
C TYR A 126 -14.68 7.04 10.60
N GLN A 127 -15.79 6.56 11.20
CA GLN A 127 -15.72 5.65 12.33
C GLN A 127 -15.02 4.33 11.98
N PHE A 128 -15.01 3.95 10.73
CA PHE A 128 -14.33 2.75 10.25
C PHE A 128 -12.84 2.95 9.94
N LEU A 129 -12.36 4.19 9.89
CA LEU A 129 -10.98 4.52 9.53
C LEU A 129 -9.94 3.74 10.38
N PRO A 130 -10.06 3.67 11.74
CA PRO A 130 -9.13 2.90 12.55
C PRO A 130 -9.14 1.41 12.24
N ALA A 131 -10.31 0.83 11.98
CA ALA A 131 -10.45 -0.57 11.64
C ALA A 131 -9.84 -0.87 10.25
N ILE A 132 -10.09 -0.01 9.28
CA ILE A 132 -9.52 -0.12 7.92
C ILE A 132 -7.99 -0.12 8.00
N SER A 133 -7.40 0.85 8.71
CA SER A 133 -5.95 0.95 8.90
C SER A 133 -5.38 -0.29 9.57
N PHE A 134 -5.98 -0.73 10.69
CA PHE A 134 -5.56 -1.95 11.39
C PHE A 134 -5.57 -3.19 10.48
N PHE A 135 -6.68 -3.43 9.78
CA PHE A 135 -6.80 -4.60 8.91
C PHE A 135 -5.89 -4.52 7.69
N LYS A 136 -5.63 -3.33 7.14
CA LYS A 136 -4.64 -3.10 6.09
C LYS A 136 -3.27 -3.60 6.52
N TRP A 137 -2.78 -3.14 7.67
CA TRP A 137 -1.47 -3.51 8.21
C TRP A 137 -1.40 -5.00 8.59
N LEU A 138 -2.44 -5.52 9.24
CA LEU A 138 -2.52 -6.94 9.61
C LEU A 138 -2.46 -7.83 8.37
N LEU A 139 -3.28 -7.54 7.37
CA LEU A 139 -3.33 -8.31 6.13
C LEU A 139 -2.01 -8.21 5.35
N GLY A 140 -1.42 -7.03 5.26
CA GLY A 140 -0.12 -6.81 4.65
C GLY A 140 0.98 -7.63 5.33
N PHE A 141 1.00 -7.65 6.65
CA PHE A 141 1.94 -8.44 7.43
C PHE A 141 1.77 -9.95 7.22
N LEU A 142 0.54 -10.46 7.25
CA LEU A 142 0.25 -11.88 7.01
C LEU A 142 0.67 -12.31 5.60
N ILE A 143 0.39 -11.48 4.60
CA ILE A 143 0.81 -11.70 3.21
C ILE A 143 2.34 -11.73 3.11
N PHE A 144 3.02 -10.79 3.75
CA PHE A 144 4.48 -10.75 3.78
C PHE A 144 5.07 -12.03 4.37
N LEU A 145 4.61 -12.46 5.55
CA LEU A 145 5.06 -13.70 6.18
C LEU A 145 4.82 -14.92 5.29
N TYR A 146 3.65 -14.99 4.67
CA TYR A 146 3.31 -16.09 3.75
C TYR A 146 4.25 -16.12 2.54
N LEU A 147 4.52 -14.97 1.91
CA LEU A 147 5.43 -14.90 0.77
C LEU A 147 6.88 -15.24 1.16
N VAL A 148 7.38 -14.73 2.28
CA VAL A 148 8.72 -15.07 2.79
C VAL A 148 8.85 -16.59 2.96
N ARG A 149 7.87 -17.23 3.61
CA ARG A 149 7.83 -18.69 3.76
C ARG A 149 7.88 -19.38 2.39
N LYS A 150 7.06 -18.94 1.42
CA LYS A 150 7.02 -19.55 0.07
C LYS A 150 8.35 -19.38 -0.68
N ILE A 151 8.99 -18.22 -0.59
CA ILE A 151 10.29 -17.95 -1.22
C ILE A 151 11.37 -18.86 -0.64
N ILE A 152 11.40 -19.06 0.69
CA ILE A 152 12.38 -19.94 1.36
C ILE A 152 12.19 -21.39 0.89
N PHE A 153 10.95 -21.89 0.88
CA PHE A 153 10.67 -23.25 0.41
C PHE A 153 10.97 -23.43 -1.08
N TRP A 154 10.65 -22.44 -1.90
CA TRP A 154 10.95 -22.48 -3.33
C TRP A 154 12.46 -22.56 -3.60
N ARG A 155 13.27 -21.80 -2.84
CA ARG A 155 14.74 -21.90 -2.93
C ARG A 155 15.23 -23.30 -2.58
N ARG A 156 14.76 -23.88 -1.46
CA ARG A 156 15.19 -25.22 -1.03
C ARG A 156 14.82 -26.33 -2.02
N ALA A 157 13.77 -26.18 -2.79
CA ALA A 157 13.33 -27.16 -3.78
C ALA A 157 14.09 -27.08 -5.12
N ASN A 158 14.85 -25.99 -5.36
CA ASN A 158 15.54 -25.74 -6.63
C ASN A 158 17.08 -25.70 -6.50
N TYR A 159 17.60 -25.97 -5.30
CA TYR A 159 19.01 -26.22 -5.00
C TYR A 159 19.19 -27.60 -4.34
#